data_9ec12359904b731baf595ce986c0d94c
#
_entry.id   9ec12359904b731baf595ce986c0d94c
#
_cell.length_a   1.000
_cell.length_b   1.000
_cell.length_c   1.000
_cell.angle_alpha   90.00
_cell.angle_beta   90.00
_cell.angle_gamma   90.00
#
_symmetry.space_group_name_H-M   'P 1'
#
loop_
_entity.id
_entity.type
_entity.pdbx_description
1 polymer ?
#
loop_
_entity_poly.entity_id
_entity_poly.type
_entity_poly.pdbx_seq_one_letter_code
_entity_poly.pdbx_strand_id
1 'polypeptide(L)'
;DTAGFIAASKRNFTLLQAALDKSDVDTLRAMMTDEMASEIKNQLASRAKDASGVAYKTEIMSLEAQLLGIEDLGDEYLASVEFNGVIQETPFEGPQPFREVWNMSKSKMGASGWLVAGVQALK
;
A
#
# COMPACT_ATOMS: atom_id res chain seq x y z
N ASP A 1 -8.78 -5.44 18.14
CA ASP A 1 -9.99 -5.64 17.33
C ASP A 1 -9.63 -5.92 15.86
N THR A 2 -9.70 -7.19 15.48
CA THR A 2 -9.34 -7.61 14.12
C THR A 2 -10.21 -6.96 13.05
N ALA A 3 -11.51 -6.88 13.27
CA ALA A 3 -12.43 -6.28 12.30
C ALA A 3 -12.11 -4.80 12.06
N GLY A 4 -11.82 -4.06 13.11
CA GLY A 4 -11.43 -2.67 13.00
C GLY A 4 -10.09 -2.50 12.29
N PHE A 5 -9.13 -3.37 12.59
CA PHE A 5 -7.83 -3.36 11.94
C PHE A 5 -7.97 -3.62 10.41
N ILE A 6 -8.78 -4.61 10.03
CA ILE A 6 -9.01 -4.92 8.62
C ILE A 6 -9.69 -3.75 7.89
N ALA A 7 -10.71 -3.15 8.51
CA ALA A 7 -11.38 -1.99 7.91
C ALA A 7 -10.41 -0.82 7.70
N ALA A 8 -9.55 -0.55 8.69
CA ALA A 8 -8.52 0.49 8.57
C ALA A 8 -7.50 0.14 7.48
N SER A 9 -7.12 -1.13 7.36
CA SER A 9 -6.18 -1.58 6.34
C SER A 9 -6.75 -1.38 4.93
N LYS A 10 -8.03 -1.66 4.73
CA LYS A 10 -8.69 -1.42 3.44
C LYS A 10 -8.72 0.07 3.10
N ARG A 11 -9.02 0.93 4.08
CA ARG A 11 -8.99 2.39 3.87
C ARG A 11 -7.59 2.85 3.46
N ASN A 12 -6.58 2.34 4.15
CA ASN A 12 -5.19 2.69 3.85
C ASN A 12 -4.77 2.20 2.46
N PHE A 13 -5.22 1.02 2.06
CA PHE A 13 -4.97 0.52 0.70
C PHE A 13 -5.51 1.49 -0.34
N THR A 14 -6.75 1.91 -0.17
CA THR A 14 -7.41 2.84 -1.09
C THR A 14 -6.70 4.19 -1.14
N LEU A 15 -6.34 4.74 0.04
CA LEU A 15 -5.60 5.99 0.12
C LEU A 15 -4.24 5.90 -0.55
N LEU A 16 -3.54 4.79 -0.35
CA LEU A 16 -2.24 4.57 -0.95
C LEU A 16 -2.33 4.54 -2.48
N GLN A 17 -3.30 3.83 -3.02
CA GLN A 17 -3.48 3.78 -4.47
C GLN A 17 -3.76 5.17 -5.05
N ALA A 18 -4.62 5.95 -4.39
CA ALA A 18 -4.92 7.31 -4.83
C ALA A 18 -3.67 8.20 -4.79
N ALA A 19 -2.86 8.08 -3.75
CA ALA A 19 -1.62 8.85 -3.61
C ALA A 19 -0.60 8.46 -4.68
N LEU A 20 -0.49 7.17 -4.99
CA LEU A 20 0.39 6.69 -6.07
C LEU A 20 -0.05 7.25 -7.43
N ASP A 21 -1.35 7.24 -7.70
CA ASP A 21 -1.88 7.75 -8.96
C ASP A 21 -1.54 9.23 -9.16
N LYS A 22 -1.56 10.00 -8.08
CA LYS A 22 -1.30 11.44 -8.11
C LYS A 22 0.18 11.79 -7.90
N SER A 23 1.02 10.82 -7.62
CA SER A 23 2.42 11.02 -7.21
C SER A 23 2.52 11.95 -6.00
N ASP A 24 1.60 11.79 -5.06
CA ASP A 24 1.52 12.59 -3.84
C ASP A 24 2.54 12.09 -2.82
N VAL A 25 3.76 12.57 -2.96
CA VAL A 25 4.91 12.11 -2.16
C VAL A 25 4.72 12.36 -0.67
N ASP A 26 4.12 13.48 -0.31
CA ASP A 26 3.92 13.82 1.11
C ASP A 26 2.98 12.82 1.80
N THR A 27 1.88 12.48 1.16
CA THR A 27 0.96 11.46 1.68
C THR A 27 1.65 10.10 1.76
N LEU A 28 2.40 9.73 0.73
CA LEU A 28 3.12 8.45 0.71
C LEU A 28 4.13 8.35 1.85
N ARG A 29 4.87 9.43 2.13
CA ARG A 29 5.81 9.45 3.24
C ARG A 29 5.14 9.27 4.59
N ALA A 30 3.94 9.82 4.74
CA ALA A 30 3.21 9.70 6.00
C ALA A 30 2.69 8.29 6.23
N MET A 31 2.56 7.48 5.19
CA MET A 31 2.00 6.13 5.26
C MET A 31 3.03 5.02 5.27
N MET A 32 4.31 5.33 5.09
CA MET A 32 5.36 4.34 4.86
C MET A 32 6.55 4.54 5.77
N THR A 33 7.35 3.47 5.94
CA THR A 33 8.68 3.61 6.52
C THR A 33 9.56 4.41 5.55
N ASP A 34 10.64 4.98 6.06
CA ASP A 34 11.57 5.77 5.23
C ASP A 34 12.13 4.96 4.08
N GLU A 35 12.49 3.70 4.33
CA GLU A 35 13.03 2.80 3.30
C GLU A 35 12.00 2.57 2.20
N MET A 36 10.76 2.29 2.58
CA MET A 36 9.69 2.04 1.61
C MET A 36 9.37 3.30 0.81
N ALA A 37 9.34 4.45 1.47
CA ALA A 37 9.08 5.73 0.82
C ALA A 37 10.15 6.06 -0.23
N SER A 38 11.43 5.79 0.07
CA SER A 38 12.52 6.00 -0.88
C SER A 38 12.35 5.12 -2.11
N GLU A 39 12.00 3.85 -1.91
CA GLU A 39 11.80 2.91 -3.00
C GLU A 39 10.65 3.34 -3.91
N ILE A 40 9.53 3.74 -3.33
CA ILE A 40 8.37 4.22 -4.09
C ILE A 40 8.69 5.50 -4.83
N LYS A 41 9.43 6.42 -4.20
CA LYS A 41 9.84 7.67 -4.84
C LYS A 41 10.66 7.38 -6.11
N ASN A 42 11.57 6.40 -6.04
CA ASN A 42 12.36 6.00 -7.20
C ASN A 42 11.48 5.39 -8.30
N GLN A 43 10.51 4.58 -7.94
CA GLN A 43 9.57 4.00 -8.91
C GLN A 43 8.75 5.09 -9.61
N LEU A 44 8.28 6.08 -8.85
CA LEU A 44 7.52 7.20 -9.42
C LEU A 44 8.38 8.05 -10.35
N ALA A 45 9.65 8.26 -10.02
CA ALA A 45 10.58 8.99 -10.89
C ALA A 45 10.80 8.24 -12.21
N SER A 46 10.97 6.92 -12.16
CA SER A 46 11.09 6.10 -13.37
C SER A 46 9.82 6.16 -14.22
N ARG A 47 8.67 6.09 -13.58
CA ARG A 47 7.38 6.19 -14.27
C ARG A 47 7.22 7.54 -14.97
N ALA A 48 7.64 8.62 -14.33
CA ALA A 48 7.57 9.95 -14.90
C ALA A 48 8.45 10.07 -16.15
N LYS A 49 9.63 9.44 -16.16
CA LYS A 49 10.51 9.44 -17.33
C LYS A 49 9.92 8.69 -18.50
N ASP A 50 9.19 7.63 -18.23
CA ASP A 50 8.59 6.78 -19.26
C ASP A 50 7.20 7.28 -19.67
N ALA A 51 6.68 8.29 -19.00
CA ALA A 51 5.33 8.76 -19.22
C ALA A 51 5.19 9.40 -20.59
N SER A 52 4.22 8.91 -21.34
CA SER A 52 3.84 9.46 -22.65
C SER A 52 2.70 10.46 -22.53
N GLY A 53 2.56 11.08 -21.37
CA GLY A 53 1.47 12.02 -21.08
C GLY A 53 0.18 11.35 -20.60
N VAL A 54 0.20 10.04 -20.41
CA VAL A 54 -0.98 9.30 -19.94
C VAL A 54 -1.10 9.42 -18.42
N ALA A 55 -2.26 9.80 -17.94
CA ALA A 55 -2.53 9.84 -16.51
C ALA A 55 -2.69 8.43 -15.96
N TYR A 56 -2.11 8.18 -14.79
CA TYR A 56 -2.32 6.93 -14.07
C TYR A 56 -3.56 7.05 -13.20
N LYS A 57 -4.40 6.02 -13.26
CA LYS A 57 -5.60 5.97 -12.43
C LYS A 57 -5.90 4.52 -12.08
N THR A 58 -6.14 4.27 -10.80
CA THR A 58 -6.50 2.96 -10.31
C THR A 58 -7.93 2.97 -9.80
N GLU A 59 -8.76 2.10 -10.35
CA GLU A 59 -10.11 1.88 -9.85
C GLU A 59 -10.14 0.54 -9.12
N ILE A 60 -10.58 0.56 -7.86
CA ILE A 60 -10.70 -0.64 -7.04
C ILE A 60 -12.11 -1.16 -7.23
N MET A 61 -12.24 -2.28 -7.93
CA MET A 61 -13.56 -2.86 -8.24
C MET A 61 -14.02 -3.79 -7.12
N SER A 62 -13.09 -4.51 -6.51
CA SER A 62 -13.35 -5.28 -5.30
C SER A 62 -12.09 -5.34 -4.47
N LEU A 63 -12.24 -5.44 -3.16
CA LEU A 63 -11.11 -5.48 -2.23
C LEU A 63 -11.46 -6.29 -1.01
N GLU A 64 -10.68 -7.35 -0.78
CA GLU A 64 -10.74 -8.15 0.42
C GLU A 64 -9.41 -8.07 1.13
N ALA A 65 -9.42 -8.15 2.45
CA ALA A 65 -8.21 -8.11 3.26
C ALA A 65 -8.28 -9.16 4.36
N GLN A 66 -7.15 -9.78 4.63
CA GLN A 66 -7.03 -10.81 5.65
C GLN A 66 -5.76 -10.57 6.47
N LEU A 67 -5.90 -10.51 7.78
CA LEU A 67 -4.74 -10.44 8.67
C LEU A 67 -4.10 -11.83 8.74
N LEU A 68 -2.86 -11.91 8.29
CA LEU A 68 -2.11 -13.18 8.30
C LEU A 68 -1.42 -13.41 9.64
N GLY A 69 -0.98 -12.36 10.32
CA GLY A 69 -0.34 -12.47 11.61
C GLY A 69 0.19 -11.15 12.11
N ILE A 70 0.43 -11.09 13.41
CA ILE A 70 1.08 -9.96 14.06
C ILE A 70 2.20 -10.51 14.92
N GLU A 71 3.39 -9.92 14.81
CA GLU A 71 4.54 -10.27 15.63
C GLU A 71 4.90 -9.11 16.53
N ASP A 72 5.27 -9.43 17.76
CA ASP A 72 5.82 -8.47 18.72
C ASP A 72 7.33 -8.61 18.66
N LEU A 73 8.00 -7.57 18.16
CA LEU A 73 9.46 -7.59 17.99
C LEU A 73 10.19 -6.85 19.11
N GLY A 74 9.48 -6.55 20.20
CA GLY A 74 10.06 -5.86 21.35
C GLY A 74 9.76 -4.37 21.34
N ASP A 75 10.34 -3.62 20.41
CA ASP A 75 10.15 -2.18 20.28
C ASP A 75 9.10 -1.79 19.24
N GLU A 76 8.66 -2.77 18.44
CA GLU A 76 7.63 -2.54 17.43
C GLU A 76 6.80 -3.79 17.20
N TYR A 77 5.63 -3.59 16.59
CA TYR A 77 4.81 -4.69 16.06
C TYR A 77 4.99 -4.77 14.56
N LEU A 78 4.96 -5.98 14.03
CA LEU A 78 4.94 -6.21 12.59
C LEU A 78 3.68 -7.01 12.25
N ALA A 79 2.87 -6.50 11.34
CA ALA A 79 1.66 -7.16 10.88
C ALA A 79 1.76 -7.47 9.39
N SER A 80 1.22 -8.61 8.99
CA SER A 80 1.13 -8.98 7.58
C SER A 80 -0.34 -9.08 7.20
N VAL A 81 -0.72 -8.36 6.14
CA VAL A 81 -2.09 -8.32 5.65
C VAL A 81 -2.08 -8.71 4.18
N GLU A 82 -2.90 -9.71 3.83
CA GLU A 82 -3.09 -10.06 2.43
C GLU A 82 -4.28 -9.28 1.89
N PHE A 83 -4.05 -8.57 0.77
CA PHE A 83 -5.11 -7.93 0.02
C PHE A 83 -5.32 -8.69 -1.28
N ASN A 84 -6.57 -8.87 -1.66
CA ASN A 84 -6.90 -9.46 -2.95
C ASN A 84 -8.18 -8.84 -3.48
N GLY A 85 -8.36 -8.94 -4.78
CA GLY A 85 -9.54 -8.36 -5.41
C GLY A 85 -9.31 -8.15 -6.88
N VAL A 86 -10.00 -7.15 -7.42
CA VAL A 86 -9.93 -6.78 -8.82
C VAL A 86 -9.71 -5.28 -8.91
N ILE A 87 -8.73 -4.88 -9.69
CA ILE A 87 -8.46 -3.47 -9.97
C ILE A 87 -8.42 -3.25 -11.49
N GLN A 88 -8.70 -2.03 -11.87
CA GLN A 88 -8.53 -1.58 -13.25
C GLN A 88 -7.59 -0.40 -13.25
N GLU A 89 -6.47 -0.54 -13.95
CA GLU A 89 -5.43 0.48 -13.97
C GLU A 89 -5.31 1.08 -15.37
N THR A 90 -5.35 2.41 -15.44
CA THR A 90 -5.03 3.13 -16.66
C THR A 90 -3.51 3.43 -16.60
N PRO A 91 -2.71 3.20 -17.67
CA PRO A 91 -3.15 2.94 -19.06
C PRO A 91 -3.38 1.48 -19.44
N PHE A 92 -3.35 0.56 -18.49
CA PHE A 92 -3.56 -0.86 -18.79
C PHE A 92 -5.04 -1.12 -19.04
N GLU A 93 -5.33 -2.07 -19.92
CA GLU A 93 -6.69 -2.37 -20.30
C GLU A 93 -7.34 -3.41 -19.40
N GLY A 94 -8.61 -3.17 -19.07
CA GLY A 94 -9.47 -4.13 -18.44
C GLY A 94 -9.20 -4.38 -16.97
N PRO A 95 -10.18 -4.98 -16.29
CA PRO A 95 -10.01 -5.37 -14.89
C PRO A 95 -9.00 -6.51 -14.76
N GLN A 96 -8.16 -6.43 -13.72
CA GLN A 96 -7.15 -7.45 -13.45
C GLN A 96 -7.30 -7.92 -12.00
N PRO A 97 -7.30 -9.23 -11.76
CA PRO A 97 -7.22 -9.72 -10.39
C PRO A 97 -5.84 -9.43 -9.81
N PHE A 98 -5.81 -9.17 -8.52
CA PHE A 98 -4.54 -8.96 -7.84
C PHE A 98 -4.54 -9.65 -6.48
N ARG A 99 -3.35 -9.93 -6.01
CA ARG A 99 -3.12 -10.45 -4.67
C ARG A 99 -1.76 -9.99 -4.20
N GLU A 100 -1.71 -9.35 -3.04
CA GLU A 100 -0.44 -8.89 -2.50
C GLU A 100 -0.46 -8.91 -0.98
N VAL A 101 0.72 -9.01 -0.38
CA VAL A 101 0.88 -8.96 1.06
C VAL A 101 1.60 -7.69 1.42
N TRP A 102 1.02 -6.94 2.35
CA TRP A 102 1.65 -5.78 2.94
C TRP A 102 2.20 -6.14 4.30
N ASN A 103 3.48 -5.82 4.51
CA ASN A 103 4.09 -5.87 5.82
C ASN A 103 4.03 -4.47 6.40
N MET A 104 3.46 -4.36 7.59
CA MET A 104 3.21 -3.07 8.23
C MET A 104 3.88 -3.06 9.60
N SER A 105 4.49 -1.94 9.96
CA SER A 105 5.14 -1.80 11.25
C SER A 105 4.51 -0.70 12.07
N LYS A 106 4.53 -0.86 13.39
CA LYS A 106 4.07 0.14 14.32
C LYS A 106 5.01 0.20 15.52
N SER A 107 5.61 1.36 15.75
CA SER A 107 6.45 1.56 16.92
C SER A 107 5.60 1.60 18.18
N LYS A 108 6.05 0.92 19.22
CA LYS A 108 5.40 0.97 20.53
C LYS A 108 5.62 2.31 21.22
N MET A 109 6.68 3.01 20.86
CA MET A 109 7.09 4.25 21.53
C MET A 109 6.68 5.50 20.78
N GLY A 110 6.29 5.37 19.51
CA GLY A 110 5.99 6.50 18.67
C GLY A 110 4.52 6.86 18.64
N ALA A 111 4.24 8.08 18.19
CA ALA A 111 2.87 8.56 18.00
C ALA A 111 2.28 8.14 16.65
N SER A 112 3.10 7.62 15.74
CA SER A 112 2.62 7.18 14.42
C SER A 112 1.79 5.91 14.55
N GLY A 113 0.85 5.73 13.61
CA GLY A 113 0.12 4.49 13.50
C GLY A 113 0.92 3.44 12.73
N TRP A 114 0.20 2.56 12.05
CA TRP A 114 0.83 1.53 11.22
C TRP A 114 1.39 2.15 9.96
N LEU A 115 2.64 1.77 9.63
CA LEU A 115 3.34 2.23 8.44
C LEU A 115 3.59 1.06 7.50
N VAL A 116 3.45 1.29 6.21
CA VAL A 116 3.78 0.26 5.21
C VAL A 116 5.28 0.11 5.14
N ALA A 117 5.76 -1.09 5.46
CA ALA A 117 7.19 -1.41 5.48
C ALA A 117 7.61 -2.26 4.28
N GLY A 118 6.68 -2.91 3.61
CA GLY A 118 6.97 -3.70 2.43
C GLY A 118 5.69 -4.14 1.75
N VAL A 119 5.78 -4.35 0.45
CA VAL A 119 4.68 -4.84 -0.38
C VAL A 119 5.23 -5.96 -1.27
N GLN A 120 4.55 -7.09 -1.26
CA GLN A 120 4.94 -8.25 -2.07
C GLN A 120 3.76 -8.68 -2.92
N ALA A 121 3.93 -8.59 -4.24
CA ALA A 121 2.92 -9.10 -5.16
C ALA A 121 2.94 -10.62 -5.17
N LEU A 122 1.77 -11.22 -5.14
CA LEU A 122 1.61 -12.68 -5.22
C LEU A 122 0.96 -13.03 -6.55
N LYS A 123 1.25 -14.23 -7.02
CA LYS A 123 0.66 -14.70 -8.28
C LYS A 123 -0.65 -15.42 -8.04
#